data_52c5ca4ce927b73f590c60e875a85e52
#
_entry.id   52c5ca4ce927b73f590c60e875a85e52
#
_cell.length_a   1.000
_cell.length_b   1.000
_cell.length_c   1.000
_cell.angle_alpha   90.00
_cell.angle_beta   90.00
_cell.angle_gamma   90.00
#
_symmetry.space_group_name_H-M   'P 1'
#
loop_
_entity.id
_entity.type
_entity.pdbx_description
1 polymer ?
#
loop_
_entity_poly.entity_id
_entity_poly.type
_entity_poly.pdbx_seq_one_letter_code
_entity_poly.pdbx_strand_id
1 'polypeptide(L)'
;LGTYPLAVCGASMAESDSQAYFLPFSAKWGSDNVRVGAPLLPFTLAKLRSGSKVGALIDAANDQDFIRDVAWAMGENKTIEAQDGKVVFSAGPDWVPVPEDATIRAVGGEQSNVSIIIDERIMLKIYRRLRAGTQPELEIARFLTEVARYPNTPEFLGALEYVTDTGEHTALAIAFSFVENQGDAWTALVDGLDRSLEDLTLRQDKKATVESDLERLYTFPLDLAARLGKRTGEMHRAFATPTDDPAFASEPISEDDISKWAQTLRDESDRVLGELEKRMVSLPEAARHHVATLLGVREALNDRIAAIAATAPLGIKTRIHGDYHLGQVLVSKDDVIIIDFEGEPRRSLAERREKSSPLRDVAGMLRSIDYVASAAVDRFATRKGELPDQVVAVATAWRNRANRDFLSAYLDAVQRTQIC
;
A
#
# COMPACT_ATOMS: atom_id res chain seq x y z
N LEU A 1 -25.58 15.73 -6.25
CA LEU A 1 -25.84 14.28 -6.20
C LEU A 1 -27.32 13.94 -5.92
N GLY A 2 -28.28 14.81 -6.30
CA GLY A 2 -29.70 14.72 -5.93
C GLY A 2 -30.45 13.41 -6.24
N THR A 3 -29.85 12.46 -6.91
CA THR A 3 -30.48 11.17 -7.28
C THR A 3 -29.78 9.96 -6.66
N TYR A 4 -28.66 10.14 -5.96
CA TYR A 4 -27.89 9.05 -5.36
C TYR A 4 -27.93 9.12 -3.84
N PRO A 5 -28.65 8.22 -3.17
CA PRO A 5 -28.56 8.08 -1.72
C PRO A 5 -27.15 7.62 -1.33
N LEU A 6 -26.54 8.34 -0.40
CA LEU A 6 -25.28 7.96 0.21
C LEU A 6 -25.61 7.38 1.59
N ALA A 7 -25.19 6.15 1.87
CA ALA A 7 -25.46 5.53 3.15
C ALA A 7 -24.16 5.06 3.82
N VAL A 8 -24.07 5.28 5.12
CA VAL A 8 -23.11 4.64 6.00
C VAL A 8 -23.86 3.58 6.78
N CYS A 9 -23.56 2.32 6.53
CA CYS A 9 -24.21 1.17 7.16
C CYS A 9 -23.30 0.55 8.21
N GLY A 10 -23.78 0.47 9.46
CA GLY A 10 -23.14 -0.30 10.52
C GLY A 10 -23.49 -1.78 10.42
N ALA A 11 -22.49 -2.66 10.45
CA ALA A 11 -22.67 -4.10 10.63
C ALA A 11 -22.15 -4.51 12.00
N SER A 12 -23.04 -5.03 12.86
CA SER A 12 -22.65 -5.60 14.16
C SER A 12 -22.48 -7.11 14.00
N MET A 13 -21.31 -7.62 14.32
CA MET A 13 -21.04 -9.05 14.38
C MET A 13 -21.10 -9.49 15.83
N ALA A 14 -21.60 -10.71 16.08
CA ALA A 14 -21.91 -11.21 17.44
C ALA A 14 -20.70 -11.25 18.41
N GLU A 15 -19.48 -11.15 17.91
CA GLU A 15 -18.23 -11.24 18.69
C GLU A 15 -17.19 -10.15 18.34
N SER A 16 -17.55 -9.13 17.55
CA SER A 16 -16.60 -8.08 17.13
C SER A 16 -17.23 -6.70 17.17
N ASP A 17 -16.38 -5.67 17.22
CA ASP A 17 -16.76 -4.27 17.12
C ASP A 17 -17.64 -4.00 15.90
N SER A 18 -18.56 -3.02 16.02
CA SER A 18 -19.39 -2.59 14.92
C SER A 18 -18.51 -2.04 13.78
N GLN A 19 -18.72 -2.56 12.57
CA GLN A 19 -17.99 -2.14 11.39
C GLN A 19 -18.86 -1.25 10.53
N ALA A 20 -18.38 -0.08 10.14
CA ALA A 20 -19.06 0.84 9.23
C ALA A 20 -18.64 0.62 7.78
N TYR A 21 -19.60 0.71 6.87
CA TYR A 21 -19.39 0.60 5.42
C TYR A 21 -20.02 1.76 4.69
N PHE A 22 -19.35 2.27 3.65
CA PHE A 22 -19.90 3.25 2.73
C PHE A 22 -20.55 2.56 1.55
N LEU A 23 -21.83 2.83 1.38
CA LEU A 23 -22.68 2.25 0.32
C LEU A 23 -23.43 3.38 -0.41
N PRO A 24 -22.91 3.88 -1.52
CA PRO A 24 -23.66 4.75 -2.41
C PRO A 24 -24.64 3.90 -3.24
N PHE A 25 -25.86 4.39 -3.44
CA PHE A 25 -26.88 3.67 -4.19
C PHE A 25 -27.29 4.41 -5.44
N SER A 26 -27.58 3.66 -6.51
CA SER A 26 -28.19 4.16 -7.74
C SER A 26 -29.42 3.33 -8.11
N ALA A 27 -30.51 3.98 -8.50
CA ALA A 27 -31.71 3.33 -8.99
C ALA A 27 -31.74 3.41 -10.51
N LYS A 28 -31.50 2.31 -11.21
CA LYS A 28 -31.55 2.22 -12.66
C LYS A 28 -32.89 1.60 -13.08
N TRP A 29 -33.79 2.43 -13.65
CA TRP A 29 -35.10 2.01 -14.09
C TRP A 29 -35.04 1.47 -15.52
N GLY A 30 -35.88 0.47 -15.81
CA GLY A 30 -36.01 -0.20 -17.11
C GLY A 30 -35.72 -1.71 -17.01
N SER A 31 -36.47 -2.51 -17.78
CA SER A 31 -36.29 -3.98 -17.81
C SER A 31 -34.91 -4.42 -18.26
N ASP A 32 -34.24 -3.60 -19.05
CA ASP A 32 -32.88 -3.88 -19.55
C ASP A 32 -31.82 -3.94 -18.45
N ASN A 33 -32.05 -3.26 -17.34
CA ASN A 33 -31.12 -3.26 -16.19
C ASN A 33 -31.25 -4.50 -15.28
N VAL A 34 -32.31 -5.30 -15.45
CA VAL A 34 -32.58 -6.49 -14.62
C VAL A 34 -32.52 -7.80 -15.40
N ARG A 35 -32.24 -7.75 -16.70
CA ARG A 35 -32.12 -8.95 -17.57
C ARG A 35 -30.74 -9.59 -17.42
N VAL A 36 -30.68 -10.89 -17.74
CA VAL A 36 -29.38 -11.61 -17.81
C VAL A 36 -28.46 -10.95 -18.85
N GLY A 37 -27.24 -10.67 -18.49
CA GLY A 37 -26.27 -9.99 -19.34
C GLY A 37 -26.27 -8.45 -19.25
N ALA A 38 -27.13 -7.85 -18.40
CA ALA A 38 -27.04 -6.41 -18.14
C ALA A 38 -25.68 -6.07 -17.50
N PRO A 39 -24.95 -5.01 -17.96
CA PRO A 39 -23.61 -4.69 -17.49
C PRO A 39 -23.51 -4.46 -15.97
N LEU A 40 -24.53 -3.87 -15.36
CA LEU A 40 -24.58 -3.57 -13.93
C LEU A 40 -25.24 -4.68 -13.09
N LEU A 41 -25.64 -5.80 -13.71
CA LEU A 41 -26.29 -6.91 -13.01
C LEU A 41 -25.41 -7.51 -11.86
N PRO A 42 -24.09 -7.67 -12.00
CA PRO A 42 -23.23 -8.17 -10.93
C PRO A 42 -23.22 -7.27 -9.69
N PHE A 43 -23.56 -5.99 -9.84
CA PHE A 43 -23.57 -4.99 -8.77
C PHE A 43 -24.98 -4.67 -8.25
N THR A 44 -25.97 -5.49 -8.65
CA THR A 44 -27.37 -5.32 -8.24
C THR A 44 -27.58 -5.84 -6.82
N LEU A 45 -28.01 -4.95 -5.94
CA LEU A 45 -28.36 -5.24 -4.54
C LEU A 45 -29.81 -5.74 -4.41
N ALA A 46 -30.72 -5.13 -5.16
CA ALA A 46 -32.16 -5.47 -5.15
C ALA A 46 -32.83 -5.12 -6.44
N LYS A 47 -33.93 -5.84 -6.76
CA LYS A 47 -34.88 -5.45 -7.81
C LYS A 47 -35.85 -4.40 -7.26
N LEU A 48 -36.08 -3.35 -8.05
CA LEU A 48 -37.00 -2.28 -7.74
C LEU A 48 -38.29 -2.42 -8.57
N ARG A 49 -39.42 -2.04 -7.97
CA ARG A 49 -40.70 -1.91 -8.67
C ARG A 49 -41.47 -0.70 -8.13
N SER A 50 -41.96 0.12 -9.07
CA SER A 50 -42.86 1.23 -8.78
C SER A 50 -43.99 1.23 -9.82
N GLY A 51 -45.15 0.70 -9.46
CA GLY A 51 -46.24 0.47 -10.38
C GLY A 51 -45.85 -0.50 -11.53
N SER A 52 -45.90 -0.03 -12.76
CA SER A 52 -45.45 -0.78 -13.94
C SER A 52 -43.96 -0.69 -14.23
N LYS A 53 -43.24 0.23 -13.57
CA LYS A 53 -41.78 0.39 -13.76
C LYS A 53 -41.01 -0.67 -12.97
N VAL A 54 -40.07 -1.33 -13.61
CA VAL A 54 -39.17 -2.29 -13.04
C VAL A 54 -37.76 -1.72 -13.16
N GLY A 55 -36.88 -1.99 -12.20
CA GLY A 55 -35.51 -1.52 -12.21
C GLY A 55 -34.62 -2.28 -11.22
N ALA A 56 -33.40 -1.85 -11.08
CA ALA A 56 -32.42 -2.37 -10.15
C ALA A 56 -31.90 -1.28 -9.21
N LEU A 57 -31.78 -1.61 -7.93
CA LEU A 57 -30.94 -0.88 -6.99
C LEU A 57 -29.55 -1.45 -7.12
N ILE A 58 -28.60 -0.62 -7.47
CA ILE A 58 -27.22 -1.03 -7.68
C ILE A 58 -26.28 -0.30 -6.70
N ASP A 59 -25.13 -0.89 -6.47
CA ASP A 59 -24.01 -0.22 -5.85
C ASP A 59 -23.45 0.84 -6.81
N ALA A 60 -23.67 2.11 -6.46
CA ALA A 60 -23.36 3.24 -7.33
C ALA A 60 -21.84 3.44 -7.56
N ALA A 61 -20.97 2.88 -6.74
CA ALA A 61 -19.55 2.94 -7.02
C ALA A 61 -19.13 2.24 -8.34
N ASN A 62 -20.05 1.46 -8.93
CA ASN A 62 -19.89 0.84 -10.26
C ASN A 62 -20.71 1.55 -11.34
N ASP A 63 -21.36 2.66 -11.02
CA ASP A 63 -22.15 3.48 -11.93
C ASP A 63 -21.32 4.66 -12.44
N GLN A 64 -21.00 4.69 -13.74
CA GLN A 64 -20.19 5.75 -14.34
C GLN A 64 -20.81 7.14 -14.16
N ASP A 65 -22.16 7.26 -14.18
CA ASP A 65 -22.83 8.55 -13.97
C ASP A 65 -22.59 9.07 -12.54
N PHE A 66 -22.68 8.17 -11.55
CA PHE A 66 -22.34 8.51 -10.17
C PHE A 66 -20.89 8.98 -10.01
N ILE A 67 -19.95 8.30 -10.67
CA ILE A 67 -18.54 8.66 -10.61
C ILE A 67 -18.27 10.04 -11.22
N ARG A 68 -18.94 10.38 -12.35
CA ARG A 68 -18.88 11.73 -12.93
C ARG A 68 -19.42 12.79 -11.98
N ASP A 69 -20.57 12.51 -11.35
CA ASP A 69 -21.17 13.42 -10.38
C ASP A 69 -20.30 13.63 -9.15
N VAL A 70 -19.62 12.59 -8.66
CA VAL A 70 -18.62 12.70 -7.57
C VAL A 70 -17.46 13.58 -7.99
N ALA A 71 -16.87 13.33 -9.15
CA ALA A 71 -15.75 14.12 -9.66
C ALA A 71 -16.14 15.59 -9.89
N TRP A 72 -17.34 15.83 -10.46
CA TRP A 72 -17.86 17.18 -10.61
C TRP A 72 -18.07 17.88 -9.26
N ALA A 73 -18.68 17.18 -8.28
CA ALA A 73 -18.90 17.73 -6.95
C ALA A 73 -17.60 18.06 -6.21
N MET A 74 -16.53 17.27 -6.44
CA MET A 74 -15.19 17.61 -5.95
C MET A 74 -14.68 18.90 -6.58
N GLY A 75 -14.73 19.04 -7.90
CA GLY A 75 -14.31 20.26 -8.59
C GLY A 75 -15.06 21.52 -8.13
N GLU A 76 -16.32 21.40 -7.77
CA GLU A 76 -17.16 22.49 -7.28
C GLU A 76 -17.01 22.72 -5.74
N ASN A 77 -16.21 21.95 -5.04
CA ASN A 77 -16.06 21.97 -3.58
C ASN A 77 -17.41 21.92 -2.85
N LYS A 78 -18.28 21.00 -3.28
CA LYS A 78 -19.67 20.91 -2.76
C LYS A 78 -19.70 20.41 -1.33
N THR A 79 -20.71 20.87 -0.61
CA THR A 79 -21.09 20.31 0.70
C THR A 79 -22.58 19.92 0.63
N ILE A 80 -22.89 18.75 1.16
CA ILE A 80 -24.27 18.21 1.21
C ILE A 80 -24.57 17.90 2.66
N GLU A 81 -25.69 18.45 3.16
CA GLU A 81 -26.19 18.13 4.50
C GLU A 81 -26.57 16.64 4.57
N ALA A 82 -26.20 16.01 5.65
CA ALA A 82 -26.48 14.61 5.93
C ALA A 82 -27.07 14.47 7.34
N GLN A 83 -27.55 13.29 7.68
CA GLN A 83 -27.95 13.01 9.04
C GLN A 83 -26.71 13.10 9.97
N ASP A 84 -26.82 13.85 11.05
CA ASP A 84 -25.78 14.03 12.09
C ASP A 84 -24.43 14.56 11.55
N GLY A 85 -24.47 15.37 10.47
CA GLY A 85 -23.27 15.94 9.88
C GLY A 85 -23.43 16.35 8.42
N LYS A 86 -22.33 16.38 7.69
CA LYS A 86 -22.27 16.77 6.28
C LYS A 86 -21.29 15.92 5.48
N VAL A 87 -21.56 15.80 4.19
CA VAL A 87 -20.65 15.20 3.20
C VAL A 87 -19.96 16.33 2.47
N VAL A 88 -18.64 16.38 2.58
CA VAL A 88 -17.79 17.44 2.03
C VAL A 88 -16.98 16.89 0.87
N PHE A 89 -17.12 17.52 -0.27
CA PHE A 89 -16.31 17.30 -1.46
C PHE A 89 -15.26 18.40 -1.53
N SER A 90 -14.00 18.05 -1.71
CA SER A 90 -12.92 19.03 -1.80
C SER A 90 -12.01 18.73 -2.98
N ALA A 91 -11.68 19.77 -3.77
CA ALA A 91 -10.64 19.71 -4.79
C ALA A 91 -9.30 20.15 -4.20
N GLY A 92 -8.23 19.49 -4.60
CA GLY A 92 -6.87 19.95 -4.39
C GLY A 92 -6.49 21.08 -5.37
N PRO A 93 -5.32 21.72 -5.17
CA PRO A 93 -4.91 22.86 -6.00
C PRO A 93 -4.73 22.50 -7.49
N ASP A 94 -4.37 21.26 -7.77
CA ASP A 94 -4.08 20.77 -9.13
C ASP A 94 -5.26 19.98 -9.75
N TRP A 95 -6.47 20.19 -9.21
CA TRP A 95 -7.69 19.59 -9.75
C TRP A 95 -7.94 20.01 -11.20
N VAL A 96 -8.22 19.03 -12.03
CA VAL A 96 -8.57 19.26 -13.44
C VAL A 96 -10.02 18.84 -13.68
N PRO A 97 -10.86 19.72 -14.26
CA PRO A 97 -12.24 19.39 -14.58
C PRO A 97 -12.37 18.12 -15.43
N VAL A 98 -13.34 17.28 -15.09
CA VAL A 98 -13.61 16.03 -15.80
C VAL A 98 -14.63 16.33 -16.93
N PRO A 99 -14.32 16.01 -18.19
CA PRO A 99 -15.25 16.16 -19.30
C PRO A 99 -16.49 15.27 -19.15
N GLU A 100 -17.60 15.68 -19.74
CA GLU A 100 -18.85 14.88 -19.72
C GLU A 100 -18.70 13.52 -20.42
N ASP A 101 -17.85 13.45 -21.45
CA ASP A 101 -17.54 12.26 -22.23
C ASP A 101 -16.33 11.48 -21.72
N ALA A 102 -15.78 11.84 -20.56
CA ALA A 102 -14.63 11.17 -19.95
C ALA A 102 -14.85 9.67 -19.83
N THR A 103 -13.83 8.91 -20.18
CA THR A 103 -13.83 7.45 -20.03
C THR A 103 -13.71 7.08 -18.56
N ILE A 104 -14.52 6.13 -18.10
CA ILE A 104 -14.50 5.64 -16.72
C ILE A 104 -14.32 4.14 -16.74
N ARG A 105 -13.31 3.63 -16.04
CA ARG A 105 -13.09 2.20 -15.90
C ARG A 105 -12.69 1.83 -14.48
N ALA A 106 -13.24 0.73 -13.98
CA ALA A 106 -12.82 0.18 -12.69
C ALA A 106 -11.49 -0.57 -12.84
N VAL A 107 -10.65 -0.47 -11.82
CA VAL A 107 -9.46 -1.31 -11.64
C VAL A 107 -9.86 -2.51 -10.80
N GLY A 108 -9.71 -3.73 -11.34
CA GLY A 108 -10.05 -4.95 -10.61
C GLY A 108 -9.01 -5.32 -9.55
N GLY A 109 -9.43 -6.09 -8.53
CA GLY A 109 -8.51 -6.77 -7.61
C GLY A 109 -8.54 -6.33 -6.15
N GLU A 110 -9.08 -5.18 -5.80
CA GLU A 110 -9.18 -4.75 -4.40
C GLU A 110 -10.50 -5.21 -3.76
N GLN A 111 -10.43 -5.72 -2.53
CA GLN A 111 -11.60 -6.16 -1.76
C GLN A 111 -12.09 -5.09 -0.75
N SER A 112 -11.19 -4.25 -0.26
CA SER A 112 -11.48 -3.23 0.76
C SER A 112 -11.90 -1.88 0.19
N ASN A 113 -11.52 -1.59 -1.07
CA ASN A 113 -11.74 -0.33 -1.75
C ASN A 113 -12.26 -0.59 -3.17
N VAL A 114 -12.76 0.45 -3.83
CA VAL A 114 -13.05 0.43 -5.27
C VAL A 114 -12.20 1.50 -5.92
N SER A 115 -11.28 1.09 -6.79
CA SER A 115 -10.40 1.97 -7.53
C SER A 115 -10.90 2.16 -8.95
N ILE A 116 -11.04 3.42 -9.37
CA ILE A 116 -11.64 3.82 -10.63
C ILE A 116 -10.72 4.81 -11.33
N ILE A 117 -10.45 4.57 -12.60
CA ILE A 117 -9.70 5.49 -13.45
C ILE A 117 -10.66 6.32 -14.27
N ILE A 118 -10.50 7.64 -14.24
CA ILE A 118 -11.26 8.61 -14.98
C ILE A 118 -10.32 9.28 -15.98
N ASP A 119 -10.58 9.09 -17.27
CA ASP A 119 -9.91 9.71 -18.43
C ASP A 119 -8.38 9.57 -18.44
N GLU A 120 -7.85 8.44 -17.88
CA GLU A 120 -6.40 8.23 -17.69
C GLU A 120 -5.69 9.42 -17.01
N ARG A 121 -6.42 10.17 -16.17
CA ARG A 121 -5.94 11.38 -15.49
C ARG A 121 -6.15 11.33 -13.99
N ILE A 122 -7.24 10.73 -13.53
CA ILE A 122 -7.60 10.65 -12.12
C ILE A 122 -7.76 9.18 -11.73
N MET A 123 -7.16 8.80 -10.61
CA MET A 123 -7.43 7.58 -9.87
C MET A 123 -8.31 7.93 -8.68
N LEU A 124 -9.58 7.54 -8.70
CA LEU A 124 -10.52 7.69 -7.58
C LEU A 124 -10.58 6.40 -6.78
N LYS A 125 -10.16 6.45 -5.52
CA LYS A 125 -10.22 5.34 -4.55
C LYS A 125 -11.40 5.58 -3.61
N ILE A 126 -12.42 4.71 -3.65
CA ILE A 126 -13.60 4.78 -2.76
C ILE A 126 -13.43 3.76 -1.65
N TYR A 127 -13.41 4.20 -0.41
CA TYR A 127 -13.30 3.35 0.77
C TYR A 127 -14.63 2.64 1.04
N ARG A 128 -14.61 1.31 1.05
CA ARG A 128 -15.78 0.50 1.41
C ARG A 128 -15.92 0.35 2.91
N ARG A 129 -14.84 0.00 3.55
CA ARG A 129 -14.78 -0.14 5.00
C ARG A 129 -14.32 1.16 5.60
N LEU A 130 -15.18 1.78 6.39
CA LEU A 130 -14.92 3.06 7.01
C LEU A 130 -14.27 2.90 8.38
N ARG A 131 -13.41 3.86 8.69
CA ARG A 131 -12.86 4.08 10.02
C ARG A 131 -13.00 5.55 10.35
N ALA A 132 -13.68 5.85 11.45
CA ALA A 132 -13.81 7.22 11.95
C ALA A 132 -12.43 7.77 12.37
N GLY A 133 -12.19 9.04 12.10
CA GLY A 133 -10.93 9.73 12.35
C GLY A 133 -10.13 10.05 11.08
N THR A 134 -9.01 10.75 11.26
CA THR A 134 -8.15 11.18 10.16
C THR A 134 -7.53 9.98 9.44
N GLN A 135 -7.83 9.83 8.16
CA GLN A 135 -7.26 8.77 7.32
C GLN A 135 -5.80 9.10 6.97
N PRO A 136 -4.84 8.19 7.30
CA PRO A 136 -3.42 8.44 7.06
C PRO A 136 -3.09 8.72 5.60
N GLU A 137 -3.65 7.97 4.67
CA GLU A 137 -3.40 8.14 3.24
C GLU A 137 -3.82 9.52 2.74
N LEU A 138 -4.99 10.01 3.18
CA LEU A 138 -5.48 11.34 2.80
C LEU A 138 -4.58 12.45 3.38
N GLU A 139 -4.22 12.34 4.65
CA GLU A 139 -3.37 13.30 5.35
C GLU A 139 -1.96 13.36 4.73
N ILE A 140 -1.36 12.19 4.45
CA ILE A 140 -0.03 12.07 3.84
C ILE A 140 -0.05 12.57 2.39
N ALA A 141 -1.06 12.20 1.60
CA ALA A 141 -1.15 12.64 0.21
C ALA A 141 -1.21 14.18 0.10
N ARG A 142 -2.02 14.82 0.94
CA ARG A 142 -2.06 16.30 1.01
C ARG A 142 -0.69 16.87 1.37
N PHE A 143 -0.05 16.34 2.41
CA PHE A 143 1.25 16.82 2.86
C PHE A 143 2.34 16.67 1.78
N LEU A 144 2.44 15.50 1.17
CA LEU A 144 3.43 15.23 0.13
C LEU A 144 3.21 16.07 -1.12
N THR A 145 1.95 16.36 -1.48
CA THR A 145 1.62 17.19 -2.64
C THR A 145 1.76 18.69 -2.34
N GLU A 146 1.14 19.18 -1.27
CA GLU A 146 0.95 20.60 -1.04
C GLU A 146 2.13 21.24 -0.30
N VAL A 147 2.74 20.51 0.64
CA VAL A 147 3.81 21.01 1.52
C VAL A 147 5.19 20.56 1.04
N ALA A 148 5.41 19.25 0.98
CA ALA A 148 6.72 18.68 0.66
C ALA A 148 7.05 18.69 -0.84
N ARG A 149 6.05 18.77 -1.72
CA ARG A 149 6.20 18.75 -3.19
C ARG A 149 7.01 17.54 -3.67
N TYR A 150 6.71 16.37 -3.13
CA TYR A 150 7.41 15.13 -3.46
C TYR A 150 6.88 14.54 -4.78
N PRO A 151 7.71 14.43 -5.84
CA PRO A 151 7.22 14.11 -7.18
C PRO A 151 7.03 12.61 -7.44
N ASN A 152 7.56 11.72 -6.58
CA ASN A 152 7.51 10.27 -6.81
C ASN A 152 6.38 9.58 -6.01
N THR A 153 5.25 10.26 -5.90
CA THR A 153 3.96 9.75 -5.43
C THR A 153 2.84 10.34 -6.29
N PRO A 154 1.68 9.69 -6.45
CA PRO A 154 0.54 10.31 -7.11
C PRO A 154 0.13 11.59 -6.37
N GLU A 155 -0.08 12.67 -7.12
CA GLU A 155 -0.52 13.95 -6.54
C GLU A 155 -1.92 13.82 -5.95
N PHE A 156 -2.16 14.42 -4.80
CA PHE A 156 -3.49 14.59 -4.24
C PHE A 156 -4.31 15.55 -5.09
N LEU A 157 -5.43 15.08 -5.62
CA LEU A 157 -6.33 15.89 -6.43
C LEU A 157 -7.63 16.26 -5.71
N GLY A 158 -8.08 15.46 -4.74
CA GLY A 158 -9.33 15.78 -4.04
C GLY A 158 -9.76 14.69 -3.07
N ALA A 159 -10.78 14.99 -2.28
CA ALA A 159 -11.34 14.06 -1.31
C ALA A 159 -12.85 14.19 -1.17
N LEU A 160 -13.45 13.10 -0.72
CA LEU A 160 -14.81 13.03 -0.24
C LEU A 160 -14.78 12.57 1.22
N GLU A 161 -15.31 13.39 2.12
CA GLU A 161 -15.29 13.13 3.55
C GLU A 161 -16.69 13.29 4.15
N TYR A 162 -17.04 12.44 5.10
CA TYR A 162 -18.15 12.67 6.01
C TYR A 162 -17.62 13.36 7.26
N VAL A 163 -18.21 14.48 7.63
CA VAL A 163 -17.85 15.28 8.80
C VAL A 163 -19.04 15.34 9.72
N THR A 164 -18.92 14.80 10.93
CA THR A 164 -19.98 14.83 11.94
C THR A 164 -20.22 16.25 12.45
N ASP A 165 -21.37 16.50 13.12
CA ASP A 165 -21.63 17.78 13.80
C ASP A 165 -20.61 18.09 14.90
N THR A 166 -19.92 17.08 15.41
CA THR A 166 -18.83 17.24 16.40
C THR A 166 -17.47 17.54 15.75
N GLY A 167 -17.39 17.57 14.42
CA GLY A 167 -16.16 17.83 13.65
C GLY A 167 -15.26 16.62 13.44
N GLU A 168 -15.74 15.41 13.70
CA GLU A 168 -14.99 14.20 13.38
C GLU A 168 -15.07 13.88 11.89
N HIS A 169 -13.92 13.60 11.27
CA HIS A 169 -13.81 13.29 9.85
C HIS A 169 -13.77 11.79 9.59
N THR A 170 -14.40 11.36 8.50
CA THR A 170 -14.30 10.00 7.97
C THR A 170 -14.13 10.09 6.46
N ALA A 171 -13.00 9.65 5.95
CA ALA A 171 -12.76 9.63 4.51
C ALA A 171 -13.65 8.57 3.84
N LEU A 172 -14.37 8.99 2.78
CA LEU A 172 -15.22 8.15 1.95
C LEU A 172 -14.55 7.84 0.60
N ALA A 173 -13.81 8.81 0.04
CA ALA A 173 -13.02 8.63 -1.16
C ALA A 173 -11.85 9.62 -1.22
N ILE A 174 -10.83 9.27 -1.98
CA ILE A 174 -9.69 10.13 -2.31
C ILE A 174 -9.43 10.05 -3.82
N ALA A 175 -9.09 11.20 -4.41
CA ALA A 175 -8.70 11.31 -5.80
C ALA A 175 -7.21 11.63 -5.90
N PHE A 176 -6.51 10.87 -6.72
CA PHE A 176 -5.10 11.04 -7.05
C PHE A 176 -4.90 11.30 -8.54
N SER A 177 -3.76 11.86 -8.92
CA SER A 177 -3.33 11.83 -10.32
C SER A 177 -3.11 10.37 -10.75
N PHE A 178 -3.61 10.03 -11.95
CA PHE A 178 -3.36 8.70 -12.51
C PHE A 178 -1.89 8.57 -12.93
N VAL A 179 -1.28 7.46 -12.56
CA VAL A 179 0.10 7.13 -12.93
C VAL A 179 0.09 6.02 -13.96
N GLU A 180 0.53 6.34 -15.18
CA GLU A 180 0.82 5.32 -16.19
C GLU A 180 2.00 4.46 -15.72
N ASN A 181 1.81 3.13 -15.65
CA ASN A 181 2.80 2.24 -15.07
C ASN A 181 2.86 0.88 -15.80
N GLN A 182 3.96 0.15 -15.61
CA GLN A 182 4.19 -1.18 -16.12
C GLN A 182 3.91 -2.29 -15.07
N GLY A 183 3.18 -1.97 -14.01
CA GLY A 183 2.91 -2.85 -12.89
C GLY A 183 3.73 -2.48 -11.65
N ASP A 184 3.60 -3.27 -10.61
CA ASP A 184 4.33 -3.08 -9.35
C ASP A 184 5.76 -3.63 -9.40
N ALA A 185 6.61 -3.09 -8.52
CA ALA A 185 8.02 -3.46 -8.46
C ALA A 185 8.23 -4.90 -7.98
N TRP A 186 7.32 -5.47 -7.19
CA TRP A 186 7.37 -6.86 -6.80
C TRP A 186 7.29 -7.80 -8.01
N THR A 187 6.25 -7.63 -8.81
CA THR A 187 6.03 -8.41 -10.03
C THR A 187 7.19 -8.22 -11.01
N ALA A 188 7.63 -6.98 -11.22
CA ALA A 188 8.73 -6.67 -12.14
C ALA A 188 10.04 -7.37 -11.74
N LEU A 189 10.40 -7.33 -10.44
CA LEU A 189 11.64 -7.95 -9.95
C LEU A 189 11.57 -9.47 -9.91
N VAL A 190 10.45 -10.05 -9.44
CA VAL A 190 10.30 -11.51 -9.41
C VAL A 190 10.31 -12.08 -10.82
N ASP A 191 9.57 -11.51 -11.76
CA ASP A 191 9.53 -11.98 -13.15
C ASP A 191 10.87 -11.76 -13.87
N GLY A 192 11.56 -10.66 -13.56
CA GLY A 192 12.88 -10.37 -14.10
C GLY A 192 13.92 -11.38 -13.64
N LEU A 193 13.98 -11.64 -12.33
CA LEU A 193 14.92 -12.62 -11.77
C LEU A 193 14.60 -14.03 -12.22
N ASP A 194 13.33 -14.44 -12.22
CA ASP A 194 12.88 -15.76 -12.65
C ASP A 194 13.29 -16.07 -14.10
N ARG A 195 13.06 -15.13 -15.04
CA ARG A 195 13.55 -15.27 -16.43
C ARG A 195 15.06 -15.40 -16.50
N SER A 196 15.77 -14.62 -15.70
CA SER A 196 17.22 -14.65 -15.68
C SER A 196 17.78 -15.96 -15.14
N LEU A 197 17.16 -16.54 -14.11
CA LEU A 197 17.51 -17.87 -13.60
C LEU A 197 17.21 -18.98 -14.63
N GLU A 198 16.16 -18.83 -15.42
CA GLU A 198 15.84 -19.75 -16.50
C GLU A 198 16.90 -19.70 -17.61
N ASP A 199 17.32 -18.49 -18.03
CA ASP A 199 18.38 -18.30 -19.02
C ASP A 199 19.71 -18.90 -18.60
N LEU A 200 20.05 -18.89 -17.31
CA LEU A 200 21.26 -19.54 -16.78
C LEU A 200 21.30 -21.04 -17.08
N THR A 201 20.16 -21.71 -16.95
CA THR A 201 20.08 -23.16 -17.15
C THR A 201 20.10 -23.59 -18.64
N LEU A 202 19.73 -22.66 -19.53
CA LEU A 202 19.75 -22.91 -20.99
C LEU A 202 21.17 -22.76 -21.60
N ARG A 203 22.10 -22.18 -20.87
CA ARG A 203 23.47 -21.93 -21.35
C ARG A 203 24.33 -23.21 -21.23
N GLN A 204 25.12 -23.46 -22.26
CA GLN A 204 26.04 -24.58 -22.31
C GLN A 204 27.41 -24.27 -21.68
N ASP A 205 27.63 -23.06 -21.21
CA ASP A 205 28.94 -22.63 -20.71
C ASP A 205 29.14 -23.06 -19.24
N LYS A 206 29.69 -24.24 -19.06
CA LYS A 206 30.00 -24.86 -17.76
C LYS A 206 31.13 -24.14 -16.97
N LYS A 207 31.75 -23.08 -17.52
CA LYS A 207 32.86 -22.32 -16.88
C LYS A 207 32.43 -20.95 -16.35
N ALA A 208 31.14 -20.59 -16.51
CA ALA A 208 30.64 -19.33 -15.98
C ALA A 208 30.69 -19.35 -14.45
N THR A 209 31.22 -18.26 -13.85
CA THR A 209 31.22 -18.04 -12.40
C THR A 209 29.94 -17.36 -11.98
N VAL A 210 29.54 -17.52 -10.71
CA VAL A 210 28.39 -16.80 -10.14
C VAL A 210 28.51 -15.29 -10.39
N GLU A 211 29.72 -14.76 -10.35
CA GLU A 211 29.99 -13.32 -10.55
C GLU A 211 29.77 -12.89 -12.00
N SER A 212 30.19 -13.71 -12.99
CA SER A 212 29.95 -13.42 -14.42
C SER A 212 28.46 -13.57 -14.78
N ASP A 213 27.77 -14.49 -14.17
CA ASP A 213 26.34 -14.66 -14.34
C ASP A 213 25.58 -13.48 -13.70
N LEU A 214 25.99 -13.08 -12.54
CA LEU A 214 25.49 -11.90 -11.86
C LEU A 214 25.67 -10.63 -12.72
N GLU A 215 26.84 -10.34 -13.28
CA GLU A 215 27.08 -9.18 -14.14
C GLU A 215 26.16 -9.14 -15.36
N ARG A 216 25.77 -10.28 -15.90
CA ARG A 216 24.82 -10.38 -17.01
C ARG A 216 23.37 -10.19 -16.61
N LEU A 217 23.01 -10.54 -15.36
CA LEU A 217 21.68 -10.28 -14.78
C LEU A 217 21.43 -8.80 -14.51
N TYR A 218 22.51 -7.99 -14.58
CA TYR A 218 22.57 -6.61 -14.11
C TYR A 218 21.80 -5.60 -14.94
N THR A 219 21.23 -5.95 -16.10
CA THR A 219 20.76 -4.89 -17.00
C THR A 219 19.42 -4.28 -16.63
N PHE A 220 18.53 -4.94 -15.93
CA PHE A 220 17.24 -4.34 -15.58
C PHE A 220 16.83 -4.47 -14.11
N PRO A 221 16.91 -5.64 -13.43
CA PRO A 221 16.39 -5.70 -12.05
C PRO A 221 17.20 -4.89 -11.03
N LEU A 222 18.47 -4.61 -11.27
CA LEU A 222 19.36 -4.00 -10.26
C LEU A 222 19.38 -2.48 -10.28
N ASP A 223 19.23 -1.87 -11.45
CA ASP A 223 19.01 -0.42 -11.52
C ASP A 223 17.77 -0.02 -10.72
N LEU A 224 16.76 -0.90 -10.67
CA LEU A 224 15.55 -0.67 -9.90
C LEU A 224 15.83 -0.63 -8.39
N ALA A 225 16.72 -1.47 -7.86
CA ALA A 225 17.07 -1.45 -6.44
C ALA A 225 17.73 -0.13 -5.99
N ALA A 226 18.66 0.39 -6.78
CA ALA A 226 19.28 1.68 -6.53
C ALA A 226 18.27 2.84 -6.64
N ARG A 227 17.38 2.81 -7.63
CA ARG A 227 16.30 3.81 -7.78
C ARG A 227 15.36 3.78 -6.59
N LEU A 228 14.92 2.59 -6.15
CA LEU A 228 14.12 2.41 -4.95
C LEU A 228 14.80 3.03 -3.73
N GLY A 229 16.09 2.75 -3.52
CA GLY A 229 16.86 3.34 -2.42
C GLY A 229 16.87 4.86 -2.47
N LYS A 230 17.16 5.44 -3.64
CA LYS A 230 17.14 6.89 -3.83
C LYS A 230 15.76 7.49 -3.55
N ARG A 231 14.69 6.93 -4.14
CA ARG A 231 13.33 7.46 -3.98
C ARG A 231 12.80 7.28 -2.56
N THR A 232 13.18 6.21 -1.86
CA THR A 232 12.92 6.02 -0.44
C THR A 232 13.58 7.10 0.41
N GLY A 233 14.85 7.41 0.15
CA GLY A 233 15.55 8.49 0.86
C GLY A 233 14.94 9.88 0.58
N GLU A 234 14.55 10.15 -0.65
CA GLU A 234 13.85 11.39 -1.03
C GLU A 234 12.46 11.48 -0.37
N MET A 235 11.71 10.37 -0.26
CA MET A 235 10.44 10.30 0.47
C MET A 235 10.63 10.64 1.95
N HIS A 236 11.63 10.06 2.60
CA HIS A 236 11.91 10.36 4.02
C HIS A 236 12.35 11.82 4.21
N ARG A 237 13.09 12.39 3.27
CA ARG A 237 13.40 13.83 3.28
C ARG A 237 12.15 14.68 3.12
N ALA A 238 11.22 14.27 2.27
CA ALA A 238 9.93 14.94 2.11
C ALA A 238 9.12 14.92 3.43
N PHE A 239 9.08 13.78 4.13
CA PHE A 239 8.46 13.71 5.45
C PHE A 239 9.17 14.54 6.52
N ALA A 240 10.45 14.83 6.35
CA ALA A 240 11.23 15.69 7.23
C ALA A 240 11.19 17.18 6.84
N THR A 241 10.35 17.57 5.87
CA THR A 241 10.15 18.98 5.50
C THR A 241 9.70 19.78 6.72
N PRO A 242 10.37 20.89 7.05
CA PRO A 242 9.97 21.72 8.19
C PRO A 242 8.52 22.21 8.07
N THR A 243 7.75 22.05 9.14
CA THR A 243 6.34 22.44 9.20
C THR A 243 5.93 22.69 10.63
N ASP A 244 4.94 23.57 10.82
CA ASP A 244 4.29 23.82 12.12
C ASP A 244 3.16 22.82 12.40
N ASP A 245 2.80 21.96 11.43
CA ASP A 245 1.81 20.90 11.65
C ASP A 245 2.37 19.83 12.59
N PRO A 246 1.81 19.69 13.81
CA PRO A 246 2.29 18.71 14.77
C PRO A 246 2.18 17.25 14.28
N ALA A 247 1.32 16.96 13.30
CA ALA A 247 1.20 15.63 12.72
C ALA A 247 2.43 15.25 11.87
N PHE A 248 3.15 16.24 11.30
CA PHE A 248 4.29 16.03 10.40
C PHE A 248 5.61 16.60 10.93
N ALA A 249 5.58 17.56 11.87
CA ALA A 249 6.80 18.13 12.43
C ALA A 249 7.73 17.02 12.94
N SER A 250 8.97 17.01 12.46
CA SER A 250 9.99 16.02 12.87
C SER A 250 10.36 16.19 14.35
N GLU A 251 10.63 15.10 15.04
CA GLU A 251 11.01 15.09 16.45
C GLU A 251 12.31 14.30 16.63
N PRO A 252 13.21 14.73 17.54
CA PRO A 252 14.34 13.88 17.92
C PRO A 252 13.86 12.54 18.48
N ILE A 253 14.56 11.46 18.14
CA ILE A 253 14.34 10.17 18.79
C ILE A 253 14.79 10.26 20.24
N SER A 254 13.97 9.82 21.19
CA SER A 254 14.25 9.80 22.62
C SER A 254 14.59 8.38 23.11
N GLU A 255 15.15 8.26 24.30
CA GLU A 255 15.36 6.96 24.97
C GLU A 255 14.04 6.24 25.22
N ASP A 256 12.97 6.98 25.51
CA ASP A 256 11.62 6.43 25.68
C ASP A 256 11.09 5.83 24.38
N ASP A 257 11.35 6.46 23.22
CA ASP A 257 10.95 5.93 21.92
C ASP A 257 11.64 4.58 21.65
N ILE A 258 12.95 4.51 21.88
CA ILE A 258 13.73 3.27 21.68
C ILE A 258 13.22 2.17 22.62
N SER A 259 12.97 2.52 23.88
CA SER A 259 12.44 1.58 24.89
C SER A 259 11.06 1.07 24.50
N LYS A 260 10.16 1.96 24.05
CA LYS A 260 8.81 1.60 23.56
C LYS A 260 8.89 0.68 22.33
N TRP A 261 9.74 1.00 21.36
CA TRP A 261 9.91 0.17 20.17
C TRP A 261 10.50 -1.20 20.48
N ALA A 262 11.51 -1.27 21.34
CA ALA A 262 12.08 -2.54 21.78
C ALA A 262 11.06 -3.40 22.54
N GLN A 263 10.24 -2.79 23.40
CA GLN A 263 9.16 -3.50 24.09
C GLN A 263 8.11 -4.04 23.12
N THR A 264 7.67 -3.22 22.16
CA THR A 264 6.71 -3.63 21.11
C THR A 264 7.24 -4.82 20.31
N LEU A 265 8.53 -4.79 19.92
CA LEU A 265 9.18 -5.91 19.21
C LEU A 265 9.24 -7.18 20.07
N ARG A 266 9.48 -7.05 21.37
CA ARG A 266 9.50 -8.18 22.31
C ARG A 266 8.12 -8.82 22.44
N ASP A 267 7.10 -8.00 22.69
CA ASP A 267 5.73 -8.46 22.86
C ASP A 267 5.22 -9.16 21.58
N GLU A 268 5.53 -8.59 20.40
CA GLU A 268 5.16 -9.20 19.12
C GLU A 268 5.92 -10.52 18.87
N SER A 269 7.23 -10.56 19.17
CA SER A 269 8.04 -11.77 19.08
C SER A 269 7.50 -12.88 19.98
N ASP A 270 7.21 -12.58 21.25
CA ASP A 270 6.70 -13.54 22.21
C ASP A 270 5.31 -14.06 21.79
N ARG A 271 4.45 -13.16 21.30
CA ARG A 271 3.14 -13.53 20.79
C ARG A 271 3.23 -14.47 19.60
N VAL A 272 4.07 -14.12 18.59
CA VAL A 272 4.19 -14.91 17.35
C VAL A 272 4.85 -16.26 17.64
N LEU A 273 5.97 -16.28 18.36
CA LEU A 273 6.68 -17.52 18.69
C LEU A 273 5.84 -18.43 19.59
N GLY A 274 5.09 -17.85 20.55
CA GLY A 274 4.16 -18.61 21.40
C GLY A 274 2.99 -19.22 20.61
N GLU A 275 2.48 -18.52 19.59
CA GLU A 275 1.43 -19.05 18.71
C GLU A 275 1.95 -20.16 17.78
N LEU A 276 3.17 -20.01 17.24
CA LEU A 276 3.83 -21.04 16.43
C LEU A 276 4.08 -22.30 17.25
N GLU A 277 4.53 -22.16 18.49
CA GLU A 277 4.78 -23.28 19.42
C GLU A 277 3.49 -24.07 19.69
N LYS A 278 2.38 -23.38 19.98
CA LYS A 278 1.06 -24.01 20.20
C LYS A 278 0.56 -24.76 18.97
N ARG A 279 0.79 -24.22 17.77
CA ARG A 279 0.30 -24.79 16.51
C ARG A 279 1.25 -25.81 15.89
N MET A 280 2.45 -25.98 16.41
CA MET A 280 3.51 -26.81 15.82
C MET A 280 3.04 -28.23 15.46
N VAL A 281 2.25 -28.86 16.32
CA VAL A 281 1.74 -30.23 16.13
C VAL A 281 0.78 -30.34 14.94
N SER A 282 0.01 -29.28 14.67
CA SER A 282 -0.98 -29.23 13.57
C SER A 282 -0.41 -28.83 12.21
N LEU A 283 0.86 -28.43 12.17
CA LEU A 283 1.51 -28.00 10.92
C LEU A 283 1.97 -29.20 10.06
N PRO A 284 2.02 -29.05 8.74
CA PRO A 284 2.68 -30.01 7.85
C PRO A 284 4.15 -30.25 8.24
N GLU A 285 4.69 -31.44 8.00
CA GLU A 285 6.05 -31.83 8.41
C GLU A 285 7.14 -30.88 7.89
N ALA A 286 7.04 -30.45 6.63
CA ALA A 286 7.95 -29.45 6.07
C ALA A 286 7.95 -28.14 6.82
N ALA A 287 6.79 -27.64 7.25
CA ALA A 287 6.66 -26.41 8.03
C ALA A 287 7.19 -26.56 9.46
N ARG A 288 7.05 -27.74 10.09
CA ARG A 288 7.55 -28.00 11.45
C ARG A 288 9.05 -27.81 11.57
N HIS A 289 9.84 -28.22 10.56
CA HIS A 289 11.28 -28.00 10.57
C HIS A 289 11.63 -26.51 10.63
N HIS A 290 10.97 -25.70 9.80
CA HIS A 290 11.20 -24.24 9.81
C HIS A 290 10.77 -23.59 11.14
N VAL A 291 9.62 -24.02 11.69
CA VAL A 291 9.16 -23.52 12.99
C VAL A 291 10.13 -23.92 14.12
N ALA A 292 10.64 -25.15 14.12
CA ALA A 292 11.64 -25.60 15.10
C ALA A 292 12.92 -24.73 15.02
N THR A 293 13.37 -24.40 13.81
CA THR A 293 14.52 -23.52 13.59
C THR A 293 14.25 -22.11 14.16
N LEU A 294 13.07 -21.54 13.89
CA LEU A 294 12.66 -20.23 14.42
C LEU A 294 12.58 -20.21 15.95
N LEU A 295 12.00 -21.24 16.55
CA LEU A 295 11.93 -21.36 18.01
C LEU A 295 13.32 -21.50 18.64
N GLY A 296 14.26 -22.16 17.93
CA GLY A 296 15.65 -22.33 18.36
C GLY A 296 16.47 -21.03 18.40
N VAL A 297 16.04 -19.99 17.68
CA VAL A 297 16.73 -18.67 17.67
C VAL A 297 16.07 -17.64 18.58
N ARG A 298 15.10 -18.03 19.41
CA ARG A 298 14.36 -17.13 20.34
C ARG A 298 15.30 -16.29 21.21
N GLU A 299 16.30 -16.92 21.84
CA GLU A 299 17.25 -16.21 22.71
C GLU A 299 18.08 -15.19 21.92
N ALA A 300 18.60 -15.58 20.75
CA ALA A 300 19.35 -14.68 19.90
C ALA A 300 18.51 -13.50 19.39
N LEU A 301 17.23 -13.70 19.17
CA LEU A 301 16.29 -12.61 18.82
C LEU A 301 16.09 -11.67 20.01
N ASN A 302 15.89 -12.21 21.21
CA ASN A 302 15.73 -11.42 22.42
C ASN A 302 17.01 -10.60 22.74
N ASP A 303 18.19 -11.17 22.52
CA ASP A 303 19.46 -10.46 22.67
C ASP A 303 19.59 -9.29 21.69
N ARG A 304 19.15 -9.48 20.44
CA ARG A 304 19.12 -8.39 19.44
C ARG A 304 18.15 -7.28 19.83
N ILE A 305 16.96 -7.63 20.34
CA ILE A 305 15.99 -6.65 20.82
C ILE A 305 16.55 -5.89 22.02
N ALA A 306 17.22 -6.58 22.95
CA ALA A 306 17.89 -5.95 24.09
C ALA A 306 19.02 -5.02 23.66
N ALA A 307 19.77 -5.38 22.62
CA ALA A 307 20.81 -4.53 22.05
C ALA A 307 20.23 -3.24 21.44
N ILE A 308 19.06 -3.31 20.80
CA ILE A 308 18.34 -2.12 20.30
C ILE A 308 17.95 -1.22 21.48
N ALA A 309 17.41 -1.78 22.56
CA ALA A 309 17.03 -1.02 23.76
C ALA A 309 18.22 -0.31 24.43
N ALA A 310 19.42 -0.83 24.26
CA ALA A 310 20.66 -0.25 24.78
C ALA A 310 21.34 0.77 23.84
N THR A 311 20.78 0.99 22.63
CA THR A 311 21.35 1.91 21.65
C THR A 311 21.06 3.36 22.06
N ALA A 312 22.04 4.24 21.93
CA ALA A 312 21.82 5.67 22.13
C ALA A 312 20.86 6.22 21.06
N PRO A 313 19.92 7.11 21.41
CA PRO A 313 19.00 7.70 20.45
C PRO A 313 19.77 8.56 19.44
N LEU A 314 19.55 8.31 18.17
CA LEU A 314 20.14 9.05 17.05
C LEU A 314 19.10 9.31 15.98
N GLY A 315 19.20 10.48 15.33
CA GLY A 315 18.30 10.86 14.25
C GLY A 315 16.96 11.40 14.73
N ILE A 316 16.01 11.41 13.80
CA ILE A 316 14.66 11.95 14.00
C ILE A 316 13.60 10.90 13.72
N LYS A 317 12.47 11.03 14.39
CA LYS A 317 11.22 10.34 14.02
C LYS A 317 10.34 11.27 13.21
N THR A 318 9.76 10.73 12.15
CA THR A 318 8.86 11.42 11.22
C THR A 318 7.64 10.58 10.96
N ARG A 319 6.70 11.09 10.17
CA ARG A 319 5.75 10.20 9.49
C ARG A 319 6.55 9.27 8.58
N ILE A 320 6.04 8.08 8.39
CA ILE A 320 6.64 7.04 7.54
C ILE A 320 5.53 6.43 6.68
N HIS A 321 5.91 5.66 5.69
CA HIS A 321 4.93 4.88 4.91
C HIS A 321 4.20 3.85 5.79
N GLY A 322 4.95 3.14 6.63
CA GLY A 322 4.41 2.25 7.66
C GLY A 322 4.04 0.84 7.20
N ASP A 323 3.87 0.62 5.89
CA ASP A 323 3.67 -0.70 5.24
C ASP A 323 4.45 -0.77 3.93
N TYR A 324 5.74 -0.39 3.99
CA TYR A 324 6.57 -0.17 2.80
C TYR A 324 7.19 -1.45 2.28
N HIS A 325 6.75 -1.88 1.10
CA HIS A 325 7.23 -3.04 0.39
C HIS A 325 7.11 -2.87 -1.13
N LEU A 326 7.69 -3.77 -1.92
CA LEU A 326 7.72 -3.67 -3.38
C LEU A 326 6.35 -3.61 -4.05
N GLY A 327 5.31 -4.19 -3.44
CA GLY A 327 3.92 -4.10 -3.93
C GLY A 327 3.32 -2.69 -3.81
N GLN A 328 3.92 -1.80 -3.00
CA GLN A 328 3.50 -0.41 -2.84
C GLN A 328 4.32 0.55 -3.72
N VAL A 329 4.98 0.02 -4.75
CA VAL A 329 5.80 0.79 -5.66
C VAL A 329 5.45 0.43 -7.09
N LEU A 330 4.99 1.41 -7.87
CA LEU A 330 4.75 1.25 -9.29
C LEU A 330 6.03 1.54 -10.09
N VAL A 331 6.29 0.74 -11.11
CA VAL A 331 7.32 1.01 -12.11
C VAL A 331 6.70 1.87 -13.20
N SER A 332 7.21 3.08 -13.38
CA SER A 332 6.70 4.04 -14.36
C SER A 332 7.85 4.58 -15.19
N LYS A 333 7.85 4.26 -16.48
CA LYS A 333 8.94 4.62 -17.42
C LYS A 333 10.28 4.08 -16.87
N ASP A 334 11.22 5.00 -16.62
CA ASP A 334 12.54 4.67 -16.05
C ASP A 334 12.64 4.94 -14.56
N ASP A 335 11.53 5.08 -13.84
CA ASP A 335 11.48 5.50 -12.45
C ASP A 335 10.46 4.70 -11.64
N VAL A 336 10.32 5.03 -10.38
CA VAL A 336 9.36 4.41 -9.47
C VAL A 336 8.48 5.46 -8.80
N ILE A 337 7.23 5.09 -8.57
CA ILE A 337 6.23 5.90 -7.87
C ILE A 337 5.75 5.13 -6.65
N ILE A 338 5.83 5.74 -5.48
CA ILE A 338 5.44 5.15 -4.20
C ILE A 338 3.96 5.48 -3.96
N ILE A 339 3.17 4.46 -3.62
CA ILE A 339 1.72 4.55 -3.46
C ILE A 339 1.26 3.95 -2.12
N ASP A 340 0.00 4.17 -1.76
CA ASP A 340 -0.71 3.46 -0.68
C ASP A 340 -0.18 3.72 0.75
N PHE A 341 -0.17 4.98 1.15
CA PHE A 341 0.29 5.44 2.47
C PHE A 341 -0.73 5.20 3.60
N GLU A 342 -1.51 4.13 3.52
CA GLU A 342 -2.48 3.76 4.57
C GLU A 342 -1.81 3.28 5.87
N GLY A 343 -0.55 2.82 5.80
CA GLY A 343 0.14 2.14 6.88
C GLY A 343 -0.39 0.71 7.12
N GLU A 344 0.16 0.01 8.10
CA GLU A 344 -0.12 -1.40 8.35
C GLU A 344 -1.61 -1.66 8.68
N PRO A 345 -2.34 -2.49 7.89
CA PRO A 345 -3.79 -2.68 8.05
C PRO A 345 -4.26 -3.22 9.41
N ARG A 346 -3.38 -3.91 10.13
CA ARG A 346 -3.67 -4.50 11.45
C ARG A 346 -3.64 -3.48 12.59
N ARG A 347 -3.05 -2.30 12.36
CA ARG A 347 -2.95 -1.22 13.34
C ARG A 347 -4.17 -0.32 13.31
N SER A 348 -4.49 0.30 14.44
CA SER A 348 -5.49 1.37 14.53
C SER A 348 -5.05 2.61 13.72
N LEU A 349 -5.98 3.50 13.38
CA LEU A 349 -5.65 4.76 12.70
C LEU A 349 -4.65 5.60 13.53
N ALA A 350 -4.80 5.63 14.84
CA ALA A 350 -3.90 6.36 15.74
C ALA A 350 -2.46 5.83 15.64
N GLU A 351 -2.27 4.50 15.72
CA GLU A 351 -0.96 3.86 15.60
C GLU A 351 -0.32 4.06 14.21
N ARG A 352 -1.13 4.08 13.12
CA ARG A 352 -0.65 4.33 11.76
C ARG A 352 -0.18 5.78 11.57
N ARG A 353 -0.67 6.70 12.39
CA ARG A 353 -0.30 8.12 12.39
C ARG A 353 0.88 8.43 13.31
N GLU A 354 1.31 7.50 14.14
CA GLU A 354 2.49 7.69 14.99
C GLU A 354 3.75 7.88 14.16
N LYS A 355 4.55 8.87 14.57
CA LYS A 355 5.89 9.07 14.01
C LYS A 355 6.81 7.93 14.44
N SER A 356 7.68 7.51 13.54
CA SER A 356 8.62 6.42 13.79
C SER A 356 9.97 6.72 13.13
N SER A 357 10.97 5.88 13.40
CA SER A 357 12.22 5.93 12.65
C SER A 357 11.97 5.59 11.18
N PRO A 358 12.46 6.40 10.23
CA PRO A 358 12.44 6.09 8.79
C PRO A 358 13.08 4.74 8.45
N LEU A 359 13.99 4.25 9.28
CA LEU A 359 14.64 2.95 9.09
C LEU A 359 13.66 1.77 9.18
N ARG A 360 12.46 1.97 9.71
CA ARG A 360 11.40 0.96 9.68
C ARG A 360 10.93 0.65 8.26
N ASP A 361 10.74 1.66 7.43
CA ASP A 361 10.41 1.49 6.01
C ASP A 361 11.59 0.86 5.24
N VAL A 362 12.82 1.29 5.54
CA VAL A 362 14.04 0.68 4.96
C VAL A 362 14.09 -0.82 5.25
N ALA A 363 13.85 -1.23 6.49
CA ALA A 363 13.81 -2.64 6.88
C ALA A 363 12.69 -3.42 6.17
N GLY A 364 11.51 -2.81 6.02
CA GLY A 364 10.39 -3.37 5.26
C GLY A 364 10.76 -3.65 3.80
N MET A 365 11.42 -2.69 3.14
CA MET A 365 11.84 -2.82 1.76
C MET A 365 12.95 -3.87 1.59
N LEU A 366 13.97 -3.90 2.47
CA LEU A 366 15.02 -4.92 2.44
C LEU A 366 14.42 -6.34 2.59
N ARG A 367 13.47 -6.50 3.49
CA ARG A 367 12.74 -7.77 3.65
C ARG A 367 11.96 -8.12 2.37
N SER A 368 11.34 -7.14 1.73
CA SER A 368 10.63 -7.37 0.48
C SER A 368 11.57 -7.81 -0.65
N ILE A 369 12.76 -7.21 -0.75
CA ILE A 369 13.82 -7.63 -1.70
C ILE A 369 14.29 -9.07 -1.40
N ASP A 370 14.44 -9.44 -0.13
CA ASP A 370 14.81 -10.81 0.25
C ASP A 370 13.77 -11.82 -0.23
N TYR A 371 12.49 -11.48 -0.15
CA TYR A 371 11.40 -12.34 -0.63
C TYR A 371 11.39 -12.52 -2.16
N VAL A 372 11.86 -11.54 -2.94
CA VAL A 372 11.98 -11.68 -4.41
C VAL A 372 12.88 -12.88 -4.77
N ALA A 373 14.05 -12.98 -4.13
CA ALA A 373 14.97 -14.07 -4.40
C ALA A 373 14.36 -15.44 -4.07
N SER A 374 13.70 -15.55 -2.92
CA SER A 374 13.01 -16.77 -2.51
C SER A 374 11.87 -17.12 -3.46
N ALA A 375 11.03 -16.15 -3.83
CA ALA A 375 9.91 -16.38 -4.74
C ALA A 375 10.35 -16.81 -6.14
N ALA A 376 11.44 -16.24 -6.68
CA ALA A 376 11.98 -16.63 -7.97
C ALA A 376 12.54 -18.05 -7.94
N VAL A 377 13.26 -18.43 -6.88
CA VAL A 377 13.77 -19.80 -6.66
C VAL A 377 12.63 -20.79 -6.54
N ASP A 378 11.59 -20.50 -5.78
CA ASP A 378 10.41 -21.36 -5.60
C ASP A 378 9.65 -21.55 -6.91
N ARG A 379 9.46 -20.49 -7.71
CA ARG A 379 8.85 -20.55 -9.04
C ARG A 379 9.67 -21.43 -9.98
N PHE A 380 11.00 -21.25 -9.98
CA PHE A 380 11.91 -22.06 -10.77
C PHE A 380 11.82 -23.54 -10.39
N ALA A 381 11.93 -23.89 -9.10
CA ALA A 381 11.83 -25.26 -8.58
C ALA A 381 10.49 -25.91 -8.93
N THR A 382 9.39 -25.18 -8.80
CA THR A 382 8.04 -25.66 -9.13
C THR A 382 7.91 -26.01 -10.62
N ARG A 383 8.54 -25.23 -11.52
CA ARG A 383 8.48 -25.44 -12.97
C ARG A 383 9.39 -26.57 -13.46
N LYS A 384 10.59 -26.66 -12.92
CA LYS A 384 11.64 -27.59 -13.42
C LYS A 384 11.70 -28.92 -12.67
N GLY A 385 11.13 -28.97 -11.43
CA GLY A 385 11.18 -30.17 -10.57
C GLY A 385 12.54 -30.42 -9.93
N GLU A 386 13.57 -29.70 -10.34
CA GLU A 386 14.94 -29.78 -9.82
C GLU A 386 15.43 -28.38 -9.51
N LEU A 387 16.22 -28.23 -8.45
CA LEU A 387 16.82 -26.96 -8.04
C LEU A 387 18.36 -27.07 -8.03
N PRO A 388 19.03 -26.60 -9.10
CA PRO A 388 20.49 -26.59 -9.14
C PRO A 388 21.09 -25.64 -8.11
N ASP A 389 22.17 -26.02 -7.44
CA ASP A 389 22.89 -25.18 -6.47
C ASP A 389 23.31 -23.84 -7.06
N GLN A 390 23.65 -23.79 -8.34
CA GLN A 390 23.99 -22.55 -9.04
C GLN A 390 22.83 -21.56 -9.08
N VAL A 391 21.58 -22.01 -9.25
CA VAL A 391 20.38 -21.14 -9.23
C VAL A 391 20.23 -20.49 -7.87
N VAL A 392 20.37 -21.26 -6.78
CA VAL A 392 20.31 -20.76 -5.42
C VAL A 392 21.45 -19.77 -5.13
N ALA A 393 22.66 -20.10 -5.59
CA ALA A 393 23.85 -19.24 -5.38
C ALA A 393 23.69 -17.89 -6.11
N VAL A 394 23.21 -17.90 -7.36
CA VAL A 394 22.98 -16.68 -8.15
C VAL A 394 21.85 -15.84 -7.57
N ALA A 395 20.73 -16.44 -7.17
CA ALA A 395 19.62 -15.73 -6.53
C ALA A 395 20.06 -15.07 -5.20
N THR A 396 20.89 -15.79 -4.42
CA THR A 396 21.48 -15.27 -3.18
C THR A 396 22.43 -14.10 -3.45
N ALA A 397 23.28 -14.21 -4.46
CA ALA A 397 24.20 -13.14 -4.85
C ALA A 397 23.42 -11.90 -5.36
N TRP A 398 22.36 -12.11 -6.15
CA TRP A 398 21.46 -11.05 -6.60
C TRP A 398 20.84 -10.31 -5.40
N ARG A 399 20.24 -11.02 -4.45
CA ARG A 399 19.66 -10.47 -3.23
C ARG A 399 20.65 -9.58 -2.46
N ASN A 400 21.86 -10.13 -2.23
CA ASN A 400 22.91 -9.41 -1.48
C ASN A 400 23.35 -8.13 -2.21
N ARG A 401 23.34 -8.14 -3.53
CA ARG A 401 23.70 -6.97 -4.32
C ARG A 401 22.57 -5.96 -4.35
N ALA A 402 21.32 -6.40 -4.58
CA ALA A 402 20.15 -5.54 -4.58
C ALA A 402 19.99 -4.80 -3.24
N ASN A 403 20.18 -5.50 -2.12
CA ASN A 403 20.18 -4.89 -0.78
C ASN A 403 21.28 -3.85 -0.61
N ARG A 404 22.48 -4.11 -1.10
CA ARG A 404 23.60 -3.13 -1.05
C ARG A 404 23.31 -1.90 -1.90
N ASP A 405 22.85 -2.09 -3.12
CA ASP A 405 22.58 -0.99 -4.06
C ASP A 405 21.44 -0.12 -3.55
N PHE A 406 20.39 -0.74 -2.99
CA PHE A 406 19.30 -0.03 -2.31
C PHE A 406 19.81 0.80 -1.13
N LEU A 407 20.56 0.17 -0.21
CA LEU A 407 21.09 0.86 0.99
C LEU A 407 22.06 1.97 0.64
N SER A 408 22.97 1.74 -0.32
CA SER A 408 23.92 2.76 -0.76
C SER A 408 23.20 3.99 -1.31
N ALA A 409 22.24 3.78 -2.22
CA ALA A 409 21.48 4.87 -2.82
C ALA A 409 20.57 5.58 -1.79
N TYR A 410 20.01 4.84 -0.82
CA TYR A 410 19.25 5.43 0.28
C TYR A 410 20.15 6.35 1.14
N LEU A 411 21.29 5.84 1.59
CA LEU A 411 22.22 6.61 2.42
C LEU A 411 22.75 7.86 1.69
N ASP A 412 23.05 7.75 0.40
CA ASP A 412 23.42 8.89 -0.44
C ASP A 412 22.31 9.94 -0.50
N ALA A 413 21.05 9.52 -0.63
CA ALA A 413 19.90 10.40 -0.69
C ALA A 413 19.60 11.13 0.62
N VAL A 414 19.85 10.49 1.78
CA VAL A 414 19.64 11.11 3.10
C VAL A 414 20.92 11.74 3.67
N GLN A 415 22.04 11.66 2.97
CA GLN A 415 23.29 12.25 3.39
C GLN A 415 23.14 13.74 3.73
N ARG A 416 23.75 14.18 4.85
CA ARG A 416 23.65 15.54 5.39
C ARG A 416 22.28 15.96 5.90
N THR A 417 21.38 15.00 6.13
CA THR A 417 20.13 15.22 6.85
C THR A 417 20.25 14.68 8.29
N GLN A 418 19.25 15.00 9.12
CA GLN A 418 19.17 14.46 10.49
C GLN A 418 18.38 13.12 10.55
N ILE A 419 18.09 12.52 9.40
CA ILE A 419 17.23 11.32 9.29
C ILE A 419 17.94 10.07 9.86
N CYS A 420 19.25 9.98 9.65
CA CYS A 420 20.10 8.87 10.13
C CYS A 420 21.34 9.39 10.83
#